data_d8f858dbc49fba356ef5e7095d80195c
#
_entry.id   d8f858dbc49fba356ef5e7095d80195c
#
_cell.length_a   1.000
_cell.length_b   1.000
_cell.length_c   1.000
_cell.angle_alpha   90.00
_cell.angle_beta   90.00
_cell.angle_gamma   90.00
#
_symmetry.space_group_name_H-M   'P 1'
#
loop_
_entity.id
_entity.type
_entity.pdbx_description
1 polymer ?
#
loop_
_entity_poly.entity_id
_entity_poly.type
_entity_poly.pdbx_seq_one_letter_code
_entity_poly.pdbx_strand_id
1 'polypeptide(L)'
;MRASMRGSKLDLAFSGPGYGGRSLSPSLMSSMKSGQNVASTDFIHEARFMKQALIIGASGGLGGALAHLLLDRGGWQVLGTYHQTEPLWQHSLMTWRALDIRVETEIASLMTQLSKIDLLINTTGILTSPYHGPEKSIRQFNAEHMMMSFEINTAPILNLAKHAQTALKASNQPIIVALSARVGSIADNDLGGWYSYRCAKAALNMAVKTLAIEWQRSLPMATLIAYHPGTVRTALSAPFLKSGSTSVTLSPGDAAEHCLQLLDTLTPANTGSFWDWRGQKIPW
;
A
#
# COMPACT_ATOMS: atom_id res chain seq x y z
N MET A 1 47.47 -35.35 -15.81
CA MET A 1 48.49 -34.28 -15.66
C MET A 1 47.96 -33.25 -14.66
N ARG A 2 48.65 -33.11 -13.54
CA ARG A 2 48.39 -32.12 -12.48
C ARG A 2 48.95 -30.78 -12.94
N ALA A 3 48.25 -29.66 -12.70
CA ALA A 3 48.86 -28.36 -12.47
C ALA A 3 47.97 -27.54 -11.54
N SER A 4 48.54 -27.30 -10.37
CA SER A 4 48.17 -26.35 -9.33
C SER A 4 48.44 -24.94 -9.79
N MET A 5 47.54 -23.96 -9.50
CA MET A 5 47.98 -22.58 -9.28
C MET A 5 47.17 -21.87 -8.22
N ARG A 6 47.90 -21.23 -7.38
CA ARG A 6 47.71 -20.52 -6.13
C ARG A 6 46.91 -19.24 -6.28
N GLY A 7 46.35 -18.83 -5.13
CA GLY A 7 45.54 -17.67 -4.89
C GLY A 7 46.21 -16.31 -5.09
N SER A 8 45.35 -15.30 -5.16
CA SER A 8 45.70 -13.93 -4.77
C SER A 8 44.44 -13.29 -4.13
N LYS A 9 44.63 -12.91 -2.87
CA LYS A 9 43.74 -12.02 -2.12
C LYS A 9 43.79 -10.64 -2.76
N LEU A 10 42.65 -10.05 -3.02
CA LEU A 10 42.52 -8.60 -3.27
C LEU A 10 41.74 -8.01 -2.10
N ASP A 11 42.46 -7.30 -1.23
CA ASP A 11 41.92 -6.41 -0.22
C ASP A 11 41.38 -5.15 -0.94
N LEU A 12 40.09 -4.92 -0.88
CA LEU A 12 39.49 -3.66 -1.24
C LEU A 12 39.00 -2.98 0.04
N ALA A 13 39.79 -2.01 0.50
CA ALA A 13 39.41 -1.08 1.55
C ALA A 13 38.34 -0.10 1.01
N PHE A 14 37.15 -0.13 1.59
CA PHE A 14 36.12 0.90 1.43
C PHE A 14 36.19 1.84 2.64
N SER A 15 36.70 3.05 2.40
CA SER A 15 36.55 4.20 3.29
C SER A 15 35.24 4.91 2.99
N GLY A 16 34.23 4.79 3.88
CA GLY A 16 33.00 5.58 3.87
C GLY A 16 32.91 6.41 5.16
N PRO A 17 32.25 7.58 5.15
CA PRO A 17 32.24 8.54 6.25
C PRO A 17 31.45 8.06 7.45
N GLY A 18 32.00 8.35 8.67
CA GLY A 18 31.49 7.88 9.94
C GLY A 18 30.11 8.40 10.30
N TYR A 19 29.27 7.48 10.71
CA TYR A 19 28.05 7.78 11.46
C TYR A 19 28.37 7.79 12.95
N GLY A 20 28.07 8.92 13.60
CA GLY A 20 28.27 9.14 15.02
C GLY A 20 27.47 8.16 15.88
N GLY A 21 28.18 7.27 16.57
CA GLY A 21 27.59 6.36 17.54
C GLY A 21 27.02 7.13 18.72
N ARG A 22 25.72 7.01 18.96
CA ARG A 22 25.12 7.41 20.24
C ARG A 22 25.54 6.39 21.31
N SER A 23 26.22 6.83 22.33
CA SER A 23 26.60 6.04 23.49
C SER A 23 25.34 5.58 24.25
N LEU A 24 25.26 4.28 24.51
CA LEU A 24 24.23 3.70 25.38
C LEU A 24 24.35 4.28 26.80
N SER A 25 23.20 4.54 27.44
CA SER A 25 23.15 5.09 28.79
C SER A 25 23.74 4.10 29.81
N PRO A 26 24.34 4.58 30.94
CA PRO A 26 24.95 3.71 31.96
C PRO A 26 24.01 2.70 32.60
N SER A 27 22.70 2.92 32.56
CA SER A 27 21.67 1.98 33.07
C SER A 27 21.57 0.69 32.25
N LEU A 28 21.80 0.73 30.93
CA LEU A 28 21.80 -0.44 30.06
C LEU A 28 23.03 -1.36 30.29
N MET A 29 24.16 -0.79 30.68
CA MET A 29 25.37 -1.59 30.94
C MET A 29 25.32 -2.35 32.30
N SER A 30 24.54 -1.88 33.26
CA SER A 30 24.35 -2.55 34.57
C SER A 30 23.46 -3.79 34.46
N SER A 31 22.46 -3.76 33.56
CA SER A 31 21.49 -4.84 33.36
C SER A 31 22.08 -6.08 32.64
N MET A 32 23.12 -5.89 31.83
CA MET A 32 23.79 -7.01 31.13
C MET A 32 24.60 -7.94 32.07
N LYS A 33 24.83 -7.54 33.31
CA LYS A 33 25.60 -8.33 34.31
C LYS A 33 24.76 -9.26 35.19
N SER A 34 23.42 -9.15 35.17
CA SER A 34 22.53 -9.90 36.07
C SER A 34 21.76 -11.05 35.44
N GLY A 35 22.04 -11.43 34.20
CA GLY A 35 21.48 -12.66 33.59
C GLY A 35 19.95 -12.76 33.56
N GLN A 36 19.21 -11.67 33.81
CA GLN A 36 17.74 -11.66 33.76
C GLN A 36 17.24 -11.25 32.37
N ASN A 37 16.25 -11.98 31.90
CA ASN A 37 15.56 -11.83 30.61
C ASN A 37 14.77 -10.51 30.51
N VAL A 38 15.44 -9.34 30.56
CA VAL A 38 14.81 -8.02 30.47
C VAL A 38 14.44 -7.70 29.01
N ALA A 39 15.17 -8.25 28.06
CA ALA A 39 14.94 -7.99 26.63
C ALA A 39 13.57 -8.46 26.10
N SER A 40 12.96 -9.49 26.70
CA SER A 40 11.67 -10.03 26.22
C SER A 40 10.47 -9.23 26.69
N THR A 41 10.54 -8.61 27.89
CA THR A 41 9.44 -7.81 28.46
C THR A 41 9.33 -6.42 27.81
N ASP A 42 10.44 -5.80 27.50
CA ASP A 42 10.47 -4.48 26.87
C ASP A 42 10.01 -4.57 25.40
N PHE A 43 10.42 -5.61 24.67
CA PHE A 43 9.96 -5.86 23.30
C PHE A 43 8.45 -6.12 23.22
N ILE A 44 7.89 -6.86 24.18
CA ILE A 44 6.46 -7.15 24.26
C ILE A 44 5.68 -5.88 24.63
N HIS A 45 6.27 -5.02 25.47
CA HIS A 45 5.63 -3.79 25.90
C HIS A 45 5.61 -2.74 24.78
N GLU A 46 6.70 -2.56 24.03
CA GLU A 46 6.76 -1.68 22.86
C GLU A 46 5.84 -2.16 21.72
N ALA A 47 5.78 -3.46 21.43
CA ALA A 47 4.91 -4.02 20.40
C ALA A 47 3.41 -3.73 20.65
N ARG A 48 3.02 -3.55 21.92
CA ARG A 48 1.62 -3.30 22.32
C ARG A 48 1.14 -1.89 21.96
N PHE A 49 2.04 -0.95 21.69
CA PHE A 49 1.74 0.44 21.34
C PHE A 49 1.91 0.73 19.84
N MET A 50 2.44 -0.22 19.05
CA MET A 50 2.66 0.00 17.62
C MET A 50 1.33 0.04 16.85
N LYS A 51 1.25 0.96 15.89
CA LYS A 51 0.17 0.99 14.91
C LYS A 51 0.32 -0.18 13.93
N GLN A 52 -0.80 -0.70 13.45
CA GLN A 52 -0.82 -1.81 12.50
C GLN A 52 -1.30 -1.35 11.13
N ALA A 53 -0.44 -1.51 10.12
CA ALA A 53 -0.76 -1.25 8.73
C ALA A 53 -0.95 -2.55 7.96
N LEU A 54 -2.04 -2.63 7.20
CA LEU A 54 -2.28 -3.67 6.20
C LEU A 54 -2.17 -3.06 4.81
N ILE A 55 -1.19 -3.51 4.03
CA ILE A 55 -0.98 -3.04 2.66
C ILE A 55 -1.26 -4.19 1.70
N ILE A 56 -2.39 -4.13 1.03
CA ILE A 56 -2.75 -5.08 -0.02
C ILE A 56 -1.99 -4.73 -1.30
N GLY A 57 -1.23 -5.71 -1.83
CA GLY A 57 -0.36 -5.49 -2.98
C GLY A 57 0.98 -4.83 -2.64
N ALA A 58 1.49 -5.05 -1.42
CA ALA A 58 2.76 -4.50 -0.95
C ALA A 58 3.98 -4.98 -1.76
N SER A 59 3.87 -6.06 -2.53
CA SER A 59 4.92 -6.50 -3.48
C SER A 59 5.03 -5.60 -4.72
N GLY A 60 4.03 -4.74 -4.99
CA GLY A 60 4.06 -3.79 -6.09
C GLY A 60 4.88 -2.53 -5.78
N GLY A 61 5.22 -1.76 -6.82
CA GLY A 61 6.11 -0.60 -6.68
C GLY A 61 5.64 0.42 -5.63
N LEU A 62 4.38 0.88 -5.71
CA LEU A 62 3.85 1.86 -4.74
C LEU A 62 3.58 1.21 -3.38
N GLY A 63 3.01 -0.01 -3.36
CA GLY A 63 2.75 -0.73 -2.11
C GLY A 63 4.03 -1.02 -1.32
N GLY A 64 5.11 -1.42 -2.01
CA GLY A 64 6.42 -1.63 -1.40
C GLY A 64 7.02 -0.33 -0.86
N ALA A 65 6.93 0.77 -1.60
CA ALA A 65 7.41 2.07 -1.15
C ALA A 65 6.66 2.57 0.10
N LEU A 66 5.34 2.36 0.17
CA LEU A 66 4.54 2.67 1.35
C LEU A 66 4.97 1.83 2.56
N ALA A 67 5.21 0.52 2.35
CA ALA A 67 5.67 -0.36 3.43
C ALA A 67 7.02 0.08 3.98
N HIS A 68 8.00 0.34 3.11
CA HIS A 68 9.31 0.85 3.52
C HIS A 68 9.20 2.16 4.31
N LEU A 69 8.49 3.16 3.79
CA LEU A 69 8.36 4.45 4.47
C LEU A 69 7.65 4.37 5.82
N LEU A 70 6.64 3.51 5.98
CA LEU A 70 6.00 3.32 7.28
C LEU A 70 6.96 2.71 8.30
N LEU A 71 7.77 1.72 7.88
CA LEU A 71 8.78 1.10 8.74
C LEU A 71 9.89 2.09 9.10
N ASP A 72 10.37 2.89 8.14
CA ASP A 72 11.40 3.91 8.35
C ASP A 72 10.94 5.04 9.27
N ARG A 73 9.65 5.42 9.20
CA ARG A 73 9.04 6.40 10.13
C ARG A 73 8.98 5.89 11.56
N GLY A 74 9.03 4.56 11.76
CA GLY A 74 8.90 3.92 13.07
C GLY A 74 7.48 3.94 13.63
N GLY A 75 7.25 3.16 14.69
CA GLY A 75 5.94 3.06 15.36
C GLY A 75 4.89 2.25 14.60
N TRP A 76 5.26 1.56 13.53
CA TRP A 76 4.37 0.72 12.72
C TRP A 76 4.85 -0.73 12.65
N GLN A 77 3.91 -1.64 12.70
CA GLN A 77 4.03 -3.00 12.20
C GLN A 77 3.26 -3.08 10.87
N VAL A 78 3.87 -3.68 9.86
CA VAL A 78 3.29 -3.76 8.52
C VAL A 78 3.02 -5.20 8.15
N LEU A 79 1.78 -5.52 7.81
CA LEU A 79 1.43 -6.73 7.08
C LEU A 79 1.24 -6.36 5.62
N GLY A 80 2.09 -6.89 4.77
CA GLY A 80 2.02 -6.70 3.33
C GLY A 80 1.58 -7.95 2.61
N THR A 81 0.79 -7.82 1.55
CA THR A 81 0.41 -8.97 0.74
C THR A 81 1.13 -8.98 -0.60
N TYR A 82 1.35 -10.19 -1.11
CA TYR A 82 1.82 -10.49 -2.46
C TYR A 82 0.90 -11.52 -3.12
N HIS A 83 0.87 -11.57 -4.47
CA HIS A 83 0.01 -12.54 -5.16
C HIS A 83 0.74 -13.85 -5.41
N GLN A 84 1.80 -13.87 -6.20
CA GLN A 84 2.48 -15.09 -6.63
C GLN A 84 3.86 -15.28 -6.02
N THR A 85 4.64 -14.20 -5.90
CA THR A 85 6.03 -14.27 -5.48
C THR A 85 6.24 -13.41 -4.23
N GLU A 86 6.71 -14.06 -3.17
CA GLU A 86 7.08 -13.36 -1.94
C GLU A 86 8.30 -12.47 -2.18
N PRO A 87 8.25 -11.20 -1.76
CA PRO A 87 9.41 -10.31 -1.84
C PRO A 87 10.58 -10.81 -1.01
N LEU A 88 11.80 -10.66 -1.54
CA LEU A 88 13.02 -11.14 -0.87
C LEU A 88 13.46 -10.25 0.29
N TRP A 89 13.04 -8.97 0.31
CA TRP A 89 13.42 -8.09 1.40
C TRP A 89 12.66 -8.41 2.69
N GLN A 90 13.37 -8.32 3.80
CA GLN A 90 12.86 -8.66 5.12
C GLN A 90 13.10 -7.50 6.09
N HIS A 91 12.19 -7.33 7.04
CA HIS A 91 12.31 -6.39 8.14
C HIS A 91 11.63 -6.98 9.37
N SER A 92 12.16 -6.75 10.58
CA SER A 92 11.62 -7.34 11.82
C SER A 92 10.16 -6.99 12.11
N LEU A 93 9.68 -5.86 11.61
CA LEU A 93 8.31 -5.37 11.77
C LEU A 93 7.46 -5.55 10.49
N MET A 94 7.96 -6.29 9.50
CA MET A 94 7.24 -6.64 8.27
C MET A 94 6.84 -8.10 8.28
N THR A 95 5.58 -8.37 7.96
CA THR A 95 5.08 -9.73 7.74
C THR A 95 4.51 -9.83 6.34
N TRP A 96 4.87 -10.87 5.61
CA TRP A 96 4.35 -11.15 4.28
C TRP A 96 3.26 -12.21 4.30
N ARG A 97 2.22 -12.04 3.48
CA ARG A 97 1.16 -13.02 3.26
C ARG A 97 0.80 -13.12 1.77
N ALA A 98 0.69 -14.34 1.27
CA ALA A 98 0.10 -14.58 -0.04
C ALA A 98 -1.39 -14.22 -0.01
N LEU A 99 -1.89 -13.58 -1.07
CA LEU A 99 -3.30 -13.23 -1.20
C LEU A 99 -3.66 -13.06 -2.68
N ASP A 100 -4.61 -13.85 -3.17
CA ASP A 100 -5.36 -13.49 -4.37
C ASP A 100 -6.54 -12.61 -3.97
N ILE A 101 -6.47 -11.33 -4.32
CA ILE A 101 -7.47 -10.34 -3.93
C ILE A 101 -8.86 -10.60 -4.53
N ARG A 102 -8.97 -11.49 -5.54
CA ARG A 102 -10.22 -11.92 -6.15
C ARG A 102 -10.92 -12.99 -5.33
N VAL A 103 -10.21 -13.69 -4.46
CA VAL A 103 -10.71 -14.80 -3.66
C VAL A 103 -11.18 -14.31 -2.31
N GLU A 104 -12.49 -14.14 -2.14
CA GLU A 104 -13.09 -13.61 -0.91
C GLU A 104 -12.73 -14.43 0.33
N THR A 105 -12.66 -15.76 0.21
CA THR A 105 -12.32 -16.65 1.33
C THR A 105 -10.88 -16.45 1.83
N GLU A 106 -9.94 -16.09 0.96
CA GLU A 106 -8.57 -15.74 1.36
C GLU A 106 -8.54 -14.41 2.11
N ILE A 107 -9.31 -13.40 1.63
CA ILE A 107 -9.48 -12.12 2.34
C ILE A 107 -10.07 -12.37 3.73
N ALA A 108 -11.13 -13.15 3.83
CA ALA A 108 -11.76 -13.47 5.11
C ALA A 108 -10.77 -14.15 6.08
N SER A 109 -10.02 -15.14 5.59
CA SER A 109 -8.99 -15.84 6.38
C SER A 109 -7.88 -14.89 6.83
N LEU A 110 -7.41 -13.98 5.98
CA LEU A 110 -6.42 -12.97 6.34
C LEU A 110 -6.93 -12.07 7.47
N MET A 111 -8.18 -11.60 7.37
CA MET A 111 -8.77 -10.68 8.36
C MET A 111 -8.96 -11.32 9.72
N THR A 112 -9.19 -12.65 9.83
CA THR A 112 -9.28 -13.33 11.12
C THR A 112 -7.97 -13.35 11.91
N GLN A 113 -6.83 -13.13 11.25
CA GLN A 113 -5.50 -13.09 11.86
C GLN A 113 -5.15 -11.71 12.42
N LEU A 114 -5.97 -10.69 12.14
CA LEU A 114 -5.71 -9.30 12.50
C LEU A 114 -6.59 -8.86 13.68
N SER A 115 -5.96 -8.57 14.80
CA SER A 115 -6.66 -8.06 15.99
C SER A 115 -7.02 -6.58 15.88
N LYS A 116 -6.23 -5.82 15.12
CA LYS A 116 -6.40 -4.38 14.93
C LYS A 116 -5.86 -3.96 13.54
N ILE A 117 -6.47 -2.93 12.94
CA ILE A 117 -5.99 -2.26 11.74
C ILE A 117 -6.10 -0.75 11.96
N ASP A 118 -4.97 -0.06 12.04
CA ASP A 118 -4.92 1.40 12.11
C ASP A 118 -4.85 2.04 10.71
N LEU A 119 -4.27 1.32 9.75
CA LEU A 119 -4.16 1.75 8.36
C LEU A 119 -4.37 0.57 7.41
N LEU A 120 -5.34 0.67 6.50
CA LEU A 120 -5.53 -0.28 5.40
C LEU A 120 -5.34 0.45 4.08
N ILE A 121 -4.39 0.02 3.26
CA ILE A 121 -4.19 0.57 1.92
C ILE A 121 -4.34 -0.55 0.90
N ASN A 122 -5.33 -0.42 0.01
CA ASN A 122 -5.43 -1.31 -1.15
C ASN A 122 -4.71 -0.68 -2.34
N THR A 123 -3.54 -1.22 -2.68
CA THR A 123 -2.72 -0.76 -3.81
C THR A 123 -2.89 -1.62 -5.07
N THR A 124 -3.76 -2.62 -5.03
CA THR A 124 -3.98 -3.51 -6.17
C THR A 124 -4.73 -2.81 -7.29
N GLY A 125 -4.45 -3.23 -8.51
CA GLY A 125 -5.15 -2.76 -9.68
C GLY A 125 -4.50 -3.24 -10.97
N ILE A 126 -5.28 -3.26 -12.05
CA ILE A 126 -4.82 -3.55 -13.41
C ILE A 126 -5.31 -2.48 -14.36
N LEU A 127 -4.54 -2.26 -15.42
CA LEU A 127 -4.89 -1.40 -16.57
C LEU A 127 -4.94 -2.20 -17.87
N THR A 128 -4.25 -3.34 -17.89
CA THR A 128 -4.16 -4.26 -19.03
C THR A 128 -4.44 -5.67 -18.58
N SER A 129 -4.90 -6.51 -19.51
CA SER A 129 -4.88 -7.96 -19.38
C SER A 129 -3.88 -8.54 -20.39
N PRO A 130 -3.62 -9.85 -20.39
CA PRO A 130 -2.68 -10.46 -21.35
C PRO A 130 -3.01 -10.17 -22.82
N TYR A 131 -4.30 -9.95 -23.12
CA TYR A 131 -4.78 -9.80 -24.51
C TYR A 131 -5.36 -8.42 -24.82
N HIS A 132 -5.59 -7.58 -23.81
CA HIS A 132 -6.26 -6.30 -23.96
C HIS A 132 -5.55 -5.20 -23.19
N GLY A 133 -5.29 -4.08 -23.89
CA GLY A 133 -4.88 -2.81 -23.27
C GLY A 133 -6.09 -1.89 -23.07
N PRO A 134 -5.86 -0.69 -22.51
CA PRO A 134 -6.90 0.30 -22.35
C PRO A 134 -7.42 0.75 -23.72
N GLU A 135 -8.74 0.74 -23.88
CA GLU A 135 -9.43 1.00 -25.14
C GLU A 135 -9.28 2.46 -25.55
N LYS A 136 -8.84 2.72 -26.78
CA LYS A 136 -8.74 4.07 -27.37
C LYS A 136 -10.03 4.52 -28.05
N SER A 137 -10.90 3.57 -28.40
CA SER A 137 -12.19 3.82 -29.01
C SER A 137 -13.19 2.73 -28.62
N ILE A 138 -14.51 3.01 -28.77
CA ILE A 138 -15.56 2.03 -28.47
C ILE A 138 -15.44 0.74 -29.32
N ARG A 139 -14.81 0.80 -30.49
CA ARG A 139 -14.58 -0.35 -31.33
C ARG A 139 -13.64 -1.40 -30.70
N GLN A 140 -12.85 -1.02 -29.71
CA GLN A 140 -11.93 -1.89 -28.98
C GLN A 140 -12.55 -2.43 -27.68
N PHE A 141 -13.80 -2.06 -27.38
CA PHE A 141 -14.47 -2.52 -26.18
C PHE A 141 -14.57 -4.04 -26.15
N ASN A 142 -14.24 -4.62 -24.99
CA ASN A 142 -14.37 -6.04 -24.72
C ASN A 142 -15.01 -6.25 -23.34
N ALA A 143 -16.13 -6.97 -23.31
CA ALA A 143 -16.89 -7.16 -22.08
C ALA A 143 -16.14 -8.00 -21.04
N GLU A 144 -15.38 -9.01 -21.45
CA GLU A 144 -14.61 -9.87 -20.54
C GLU A 144 -13.47 -9.06 -19.88
N HIS A 145 -12.78 -8.20 -20.65
CA HIS A 145 -11.77 -7.28 -20.10
C HIS A 145 -12.38 -6.30 -19.10
N MET A 146 -13.59 -5.78 -19.39
CA MET A 146 -14.32 -4.92 -18.47
C MET A 146 -14.63 -5.66 -17.17
N MET A 147 -15.18 -6.88 -17.24
CA MET A 147 -15.50 -7.67 -16.05
C MET A 147 -14.25 -7.97 -15.21
N MET A 148 -13.12 -8.36 -15.85
CA MET A 148 -11.84 -8.53 -15.15
C MET A 148 -11.39 -7.23 -14.47
N SER A 149 -11.57 -6.09 -15.14
CA SER A 149 -11.24 -4.78 -14.56
C SER A 149 -12.07 -4.47 -13.31
N PHE A 150 -13.35 -4.81 -13.29
CA PHE A 150 -14.21 -4.69 -12.09
C PHE A 150 -13.80 -5.65 -10.98
N GLU A 151 -13.51 -6.89 -11.31
CA GLU A 151 -13.09 -7.92 -10.36
C GLU A 151 -11.84 -7.52 -9.58
N ILE A 152 -10.87 -6.86 -10.23
CA ILE A 152 -9.59 -6.50 -9.58
C ILE A 152 -9.56 -5.06 -9.08
N ASN A 153 -10.16 -4.11 -9.81
CA ASN A 153 -10.08 -2.70 -9.44
C ASN A 153 -11.22 -2.24 -8.52
N THR A 154 -12.37 -2.95 -8.45
CA THR A 154 -13.56 -2.49 -7.74
C THR A 154 -13.98 -3.42 -6.60
N ALA A 155 -14.26 -4.70 -6.88
CA ALA A 155 -14.80 -5.63 -5.90
C ALA A 155 -13.93 -5.80 -4.64
N PRO A 156 -12.60 -5.77 -4.72
CA PRO A 156 -11.75 -6.02 -3.56
C PRO A 156 -11.97 -5.06 -2.39
N ILE A 157 -12.24 -3.77 -2.62
CA ILE A 157 -12.46 -2.84 -1.50
C ILE A 157 -13.71 -3.20 -0.70
N LEU A 158 -14.73 -3.73 -1.37
CA LEU A 158 -15.97 -4.17 -0.71
C LEU A 158 -15.73 -5.42 0.12
N ASN A 159 -15.02 -6.40 -0.41
CA ASN A 159 -14.64 -7.62 0.32
C ASN A 159 -13.72 -7.30 1.51
N LEU A 160 -12.72 -6.45 1.31
CA LEU A 160 -11.87 -5.98 2.40
C LEU A 160 -12.70 -5.29 3.49
N ALA A 161 -13.57 -4.36 3.10
CA ALA A 161 -14.45 -3.64 4.03
C ALA A 161 -15.38 -4.58 4.81
N LYS A 162 -15.97 -5.59 4.13
CA LYS A 162 -16.85 -6.59 4.73
C LYS A 162 -16.16 -7.36 5.87
N HIS A 163 -14.93 -7.80 5.65
CA HIS A 163 -14.22 -8.68 6.58
C HIS A 163 -13.32 -7.93 7.58
N ALA A 164 -12.93 -6.67 7.31
CA ALA A 164 -12.04 -5.90 8.18
C ALA A 164 -12.73 -5.21 9.36
N GLN A 165 -14.07 -5.15 9.41
CA GLN A 165 -14.81 -4.32 10.38
C GLN A 165 -14.39 -4.53 11.82
N THR A 166 -14.19 -5.78 12.26
CA THR A 166 -13.81 -6.09 13.65
C THR A 166 -12.43 -5.50 13.97
N ALA A 167 -11.45 -5.69 13.09
CA ALA A 167 -10.10 -5.19 13.28
C ALA A 167 -10.03 -3.65 13.16
N LEU A 168 -10.85 -3.03 12.30
CA LEU A 168 -10.98 -1.58 12.20
C LEU A 168 -11.62 -0.96 13.45
N LYS A 169 -12.64 -1.61 14.04
CA LYS A 169 -13.26 -1.17 15.31
C LYS A 169 -12.30 -1.17 16.49
N ALA A 170 -11.26 -1.99 16.46
CA ALA A 170 -10.24 -2.06 17.49
C ALA A 170 -9.23 -0.90 17.43
N SER A 171 -9.24 -0.11 16.36
CA SER A 171 -8.45 1.12 16.22
C SER A 171 -9.24 2.34 16.66
N ASN A 172 -8.57 3.32 17.27
CA ASN A 172 -9.21 4.58 17.68
C ASN A 172 -9.63 5.46 16.48
N GLN A 173 -8.82 5.49 15.43
CA GLN A 173 -9.04 6.28 14.21
C GLN A 173 -8.45 5.54 13.00
N PRO A 174 -9.11 4.48 12.51
CA PRO A 174 -8.60 3.73 11.37
C PRO A 174 -8.73 4.55 10.07
N ILE A 175 -7.69 4.46 9.24
CA ILE A 175 -7.68 5.08 7.91
C ILE A 175 -7.69 3.97 6.87
N ILE A 176 -8.57 4.10 5.88
CA ILE A 176 -8.70 3.17 4.78
C ILE A 176 -8.52 3.92 3.46
N VAL A 177 -7.59 3.45 2.63
CA VAL A 177 -7.26 4.06 1.34
C VAL A 177 -7.51 3.07 0.22
N ALA A 178 -8.38 3.44 -0.70
CA ALA A 178 -8.54 2.73 -1.96
C ALA A 178 -7.81 3.48 -3.08
N LEU A 179 -6.78 2.88 -3.69
CA LEU A 179 -6.10 3.49 -4.82
C LEU A 179 -7.05 3.56 -6.02
N SER A 180 -7.51 4.77 -6.28
CA SER A 180 -8.29 5.12 -7.46
C SER A 180 -7.40 5.79 -8.53
N ALA A 181 -8.01 6.39 -9.50
CA ALA A 181 -7.34 7.16 -10.54
C ALA A 181 -8.21 8.35 -10.94
N ARG A 182 -7.59 9.47 -11.31
CA ARG A 182 -8.31 10.67 -11.80
C ARG A 182 -9.31 10.34 -12.92
N VAL A 183 -8.95 9.38 -13.77
CA VAL A 183 -9.82 8.90 -14.86
C VAL A 183 -11.10 8.22 -14.38
N GLY A 184 -11.23 7.90 -13.09
CA GLY A 184 -12.47 7.42 -12.45
C GLY A 184 -13.42 8.53 -12.05
N SER A 185 -13.04 9.82 -12.15
CA SER A 185 -13.95 10.94 -12.00
C SER A 185 -14.82 11.07 -13.24
N ILE A 186 -16.16 11.13 -13.05
CA ILE A 186 -17.11 11.35 -14.13
C ILE A 186 -17.08 12.83 -14.53
N ALA A 187 -17.03 13.72 -13.55
CA ALA A 187 -17.03 15.16 -13.77
C ALA A 187 -15.74 15.69 -14.43
N ASP A 188 -14.60 14.99 -14.26
CA ASP A 188 -13.29 15.36 -14.81
C ASP A 188 -12.96 14.58 -16.10
N ASN A 189 -13.96 14.00 -16.77
CA ASN A 189 -13.76 13.16 -17.96
C ASN A 189 -13.93 13.93 -19.27
N ASP A 190 -12.91 14.67 -19.66
CA ASP A 190 -12.88 15.40 -20.94
C ASP A 190 -12.19 14.60 -22.08
N LEU A 191 -11.46 13.53 -21.76
CA LEU A 191 -10.62 12.83 -22.74
C LEU A 191 -11.28 11.58 -23.34
N GLY A 192 -12.24 10.95 -22.64
CA GLY A 192 -12.83 9.68 -23.06
C GLY A 192 -11.82 8.53 -23.13
N GLY A 193 -12.16 7.47 -23.88
CA GLY A 193 -11.35 6.25 -23.97
C GLY A 193 -11.24 5.48 -22.65
N TRP A 194 -10.47 4.39 -22.63
CA TRP A 194 -10.18 3.56 -21.45
C TRP A 194 -11.45 3.09 -20.72
N TYR A 195 -12.44 2.66 -21.49
CA TYR A 195 -13.81 2.40 -21.00
C TYR A 195 -13.81 1.47 -19.79
N SER A 196 -13.16 0.31 -19.90
CA SER A 196 -13.12 -0.68 -18.82
C SER A 196 -12.49 -0.13 -17.55
N TYR A 197 -11.36 0.57 -17.67
CA TYR A 197 -10.65 1.10 -16.52
C TYR A 197 -11.36 2.29 -15.88
N ARG A 198 -11.88 3.23 -16.69
CA ARG A 198 -12.66 4.37 -16.18
C ARG A 198 -13.89 3.90 -15.44
N CYS A 199 -14.67 3.00 -16.05
CA CYS A 199 -15.86 2.46 -15.41
C CYS A 199 -15.54 1.75 -14.10
N ALA A 200 -14.50 0.92 -14.06
CA ALA A 200 -14.10 0.23 -12.84
C ALA A 200 -13.64 1.21 -11.75
N LYS A 201 -12.87 2.26 -12.08
CA LYS A 201 -12.44 3.26 -11.09
C LYS A 201 -13.57 4.20 -10.66
N ALA A 202 -14.55 4.49 -11.52
CA ALA A 202 -15.78 5.19 -11.12
C ALA A 202 -16.63 4.33 -10.18
N ALA A 203 -16.76 3.04 -10.46
CA ALA A 203 -17.45 2.10 -9.56
C ALA A 203 -16.73 1.95 -8.22
N LEU A 204 -15.38 1.93 -8.20
CA LEU A 204 -14.59 1.99 -6.97
C LEU A 204 -14.90 3.27 -6.17
N ASN A 205 -14.96 4.42 -6.83
CA ASN A 205 -15.29 5.70 -6.21
C ASN A 205 -16.71 5.67 -5.60
N MET A 206 -17.69 5.09 -6.31
CA MET A 206 -19.05 4.87 -5.79
C MET A 206 -19.04 3.94 -4.57
N ALA A 207 -18.28 2.84 -4.62
CA ALA A 207 -18.15 1.92 -3.49
C ALA A 207 -17.58 2.62 -2.24
N VAL A 208 -16.52 3.41 -2.39
CA VAL A 208 -15.94 4.22 -1.31
C VAL A 208 -16.95 5.18 -0.73
N LYS A 209 -17.70 5.89 -1.59
CA LYS A 209 -18.74 6.84 -1.14
C LYS A 209 -19.87 6.15 -0.38
N THR A 210 -20.34 5.02 -0.89
CA THR A 210 -21.44 4.26 -0.28
C THR A 210 -21.03 3.68 1.07
N LEU A 211 -19.85 3.04 1.16
CA LEU A 211 -19.29 2.53 2.41
C LEU A 211 -19.10 3.64 3.45
N ALA A 212 -18.59 4.80 3.03
CA ALA A 212 -18.38 5.93 3.93
C ALA A 212 -19.69 6.42 4.56
N ILE A 213 -20.80 6.43 3.81
CA ILE A 213 -22.13 6.78 4.34
C ILE A 213 -22.60 5.73 5.35
N GLU A 214 -22.48 4.45 5.03
CA GLU A 214 -22.84 3.35 5.94
C GLU A 214 -22.03 3.41 7.23
N TRP A 215 -20.71 3.66 7.11
CA TRP A 215 -19.78 3.65 8.23
C TRP A 215 -19.91 4.87 9.15
N GLN A 216 -20.60 5.93 8.77
CA GLN A 216 -20.96 7.00 9.70
C GLN A 216 -21.69 6.48 10.94
N ARG A 217 -22.41 5.35 10.83
CA ARG A 217 -23.13 4.71 11.95
C ARG A 217 -22.32 3.60 12.62
N SER A 218 -21.66 2.75 11.83
CA SER A 218 -21.01 1.51 12.34
C SER A 218 -19.54 1.69 12.69
N LEU A 219 -18.84 2.67 12.09
CA LEU A 219 -17.43 3.00 12.24
C LEU A 219 -17.20 4.52 12.18
N PRO A 220 -17.81 5.34 13.07
CA PRO A 220 -17.83 6.80 12.94
C PRO A 220 -16.43 7.45 13.00
N MET A 221 -15.44 6.76 13.58
CA MET A 221 -14.06 7.24 13.66
C MET A 221 -13.21 6.83 12.47
N ALA A 222 -13.73 6.02 11.54
CA ALA A 222 -13.01 5.60 10.35
C ALA A 222 -12.98 6.69 9.28
N THR A 223 -11.82 6.84 8.66
CA THR A 223 -11.63 7.69 7.49
C THR A 223 -11.39 6.82 6.27
N LEU A 224 -12.37 6.73 5.37
CA LEU A 224 -12.28 5.99 4.12
C LEU A 224 -12.20 6.96 2.95
N ILE A 225 -11.13 6.87 2.14
CA ILE A 225 -10.92 7.73 0.98
C ILE A 225 -10.61 6.95 -0.30
N ALA A 226 -10.98 7.54 -1.45
CA ALA A 226 -10.37 7.23 -2.73
C ALA A 226 -9.15 8.13 -2.93
N TYR A 227 -8.05 7.58 -3.47
CA TYR A 227 -6.80 8.31 -3.64
C TYR A 227 -6.21 8.08 -5.04
N HIS A 228 -5.90 9.17 -5.73
CA HIS A 228 -5.14 9.15 -6.98
C HIS A 228 -3.67 9.48 -6.72
N PRO A 229 -2.74 8.52 -6.87
CA PRO A 229 -1.33 8.71 -6.53
C PRO A 229 -0.53 9.51 -7.58
N GLY A 230 -1.19 10.07 -8.60
CA GLY A 230 -0.53 10.60 -9.78
C GLY A 230 -0.12 9.51 -10.77
N THR A 231 0.67 9.88 -11.77
CA THR A 231 1.31 8.90 -12.66
C THR A 231 2.59 8.42 -11.98
N VAL A 232 2.55 7.20 -11.42
CA VAL A 232 3.68 6.61 -10.70
C VAL A 232 4.42 5.64 -11.60
N ARG A 233 5.75 5.71 -11.63
CA ARG A 233 6.61 4.82 -12.42
C ARG A 233 6.63 3.42 -11.82
N THR A 234 5.73 2.55 -12.28
CA THR A 234 5.56 1.16 -11.85
C THR A 234 5.35 0.24 -13.05
N ALA A 235 5.36 -1.05 -12.86
CA ALA A 235 5.05 -2.03 -13.91
C ALA A 235 3.68 -1.77 -14.56
N LEU A 236 2.68 -1.30 -13.80
CA LEU A 236 1.35 -0.98 -14.30
C LEU A 236 1.37 0.19 -15.30
N SER A 237 2.13 1.24 -15.04
CA SER A 237 2.17 2.46 -15.85
C SER A 237 3.23 2.41 -16.94
N ALA A 238 4.29 1.62 -16.77
CA ALA A 238 5.46 1.59 -17.67
C ALA A 238 5.12 1.53 -19.17
N PRO A 239 4.13 0.71 -19.63
CA PRO A 239 3.78 0.64 -21.05
C PRO A 239 3.17 1.92 -21.61
N PHE A 240 2.72 2.85 -20.74
CA PHE A 240 2.01 4.07 -21.10
C PHE A 240 2.82 5.34 -20.88
N LEU A 241 4.01 5.23 -20.30
CA LEU A 241 4.93 6.35 -20.10
C LEU A 241 5.59 6.69 -21.44
N LYS A 242 5.20 7.83 -22.03
CA LYS A 242 5.82 8.32 -23.27
C LYS A 242 7.13 9.02 -22.96
N SER A 243 8.18 8.70 -23.70
CA SER A 243 9.41 9.48 -23.72
C SER A 243 9.09 10.90 -24.19
N GLY A 244 9.52 11.91 -23.42
CA GLY A 244 9.27 13.33 -23.76
C GLY A 244 7.88 13.87 -23.33
N SER A 245 7.09 13.12 -22.56
CA SER A 245 5.85 13.64 -21.98
C SER A 245 6.15 14.74 -20.97
N THR A 246 5.42 15.85 -21.05
CA THR A 246 5.47 16.96 -20.06
C THR A 246 4.69 16.64 -18.77
N SER A 247 3.98 15.52 -18.72
CA SER A 247 3.24 15.10 -17.53
C SER A 247 4.18 14.68 -16.40
N VAL A 248 3.94 15.17 -15.20
CA VAL A 248 4.71 14.81 -14.01
C VAL A 248 4.55 13.31 -13.75
N THR A 249 5.69 12.61 -13.72
CA THR A 249 5.75 11.19 -13.36
C THR A 249 6.53 11.05 -12.06
N LEU A 250 5.89 10.51 -11.04
CA LEU A 250 6.47 10.33 -9.72
C LEU A 250 7.24 9.02 -9.63
N SER A 251 8.30 8.98 -8.83
CA SER A 251 8.86 7.71 -8.37
C SER A 251 7.88 7.03 -7.38
N PRO A 252 7.97 5.71 -7.16
CA PRO A 252 7.19 5.06 -6.11
C PRO A 252 7.42 5.67 -4.72
N GLY A 253 8.65 6.08 -4.41
CA GLY A 253 9.00 6.74 -3.14
C GLY A 253 8.31 8.09 -2.99
N ASP A 254 8.41 8.98 -3.99
CA ASP A 254 7.74 10.28 -3.94
C ASP A 254 6.22 10.14 -3.83
N ALA A 255 5.63 9.21 -4.58
CA ALA A 255 4.20 8.96 -4.52
C ALA A 255 3.75 8.39 -3.16
N ALA A 256 4.56 7.55 -2.53
CA ALA A 256 4.32 7.05 -1.19
C ALA A 256 4.44 8.15 -0.13
N GLU A 257 5.46 9.03 -0.24
CA GLU A 257 5.65 10.18 0.66
C GLU A 257 4.44 11.12 0.59
N HIS A 258 3.99 11.51 -0.61
CA HIS A 258 2.79 12.33 -0.78
C HIS A 258 1.54 11.68 -0.20
N CYS A 259 1.40 10.36 -0.36
CA CYS A 259 0.28 9.62 0.22
C CYS A 259 0.31 9.73 1.74
N LEU A 260 1.42 9.39 2.39
CA LEU A 260 1.54 9.42 3.85
C LEU A 260 1.40 10.83 4.42
N GLN A 261 1.92 11.86 3.75
CA GLN A 261 1.72 13.27 4.14
C GLN A 261 0.23 13.66 4.10
N LEU A 262 -0.53 13.23 3.08
CA LEU A 262 -1.97 13.44 3.06
C LEU A 262 -2.64 12.73 4.23
N LEU A 263 -2.31 11.46 4.50
CA LEU A 263 -2.92 10.67 5.57
C LEU A 263 -2.72 11.31 6.95
N ASP A 264 -1.59 11.95 7.18
CA ASP A 264 -1.29 12.67 8.44
C ASP A 264 -2.23 13.88 8.69
N THR A 265 -2.91 14.37 7.64
CA THR A 265 -3.87 15.49 7.73
C THR A 265 -5.33 15.07 7.79
N LEU A 266 -5.63 13.81 7.53
CA LEU A 266 -7.01 13.34 7.43
C LEU A 266 -7.64 13.14 8.81
N THR A 267 -8.94 13.42 8.85
CA THR A 267 -9.80 13.21 10.01
C THR A 267 -11.07 12.47 9.58
N PRO A 268 -11.90 11.94 10.48
CA PRO A 268 -13.18 11.33 10.13
C PRO A 268 -14.11 12.22 9.30
N ALA A 269 -13.98 13.56 9.39
CA ALA A 269 -14.73 14.50 8.57
C ALA A 269 -14.38 14.41 7.06
N ASN A 270 -13.23 13.80 6.73
CA ASN A 270 -12.80 13.60 5.34
C ASN A 270 -13.30 12.27 4.74
N THR A 271 -14.03 11.43 5.52
CA THR A 271 -14.52 10.15 5.02
C THR A 271 -15.43 10.32 3.80
N GLY A 272 -15.31 9.41 2.83
CA GLY A 272 -16.08 9.45 1.60
C GLY A 272 -15.67 10.57 0.64
N SER A 273 -14.39 10.95 0.62
CA SER A 273 -13.82 11.94 -0.30
C SER A 273 -12.78 11.33 -1.24
N PHE A 274 -12.52 12.01 -2.35
CA PHE A 274 -11.57 11.61 -3.37
C PHE A 274 -10.45 12.66 -3.47
N TRP A 275 -9.19 12.22 -3.35
CA TRP A 275 -8.02 13.08 -3.27
C TRP A 275 -6.98 12.74 -4.32
N ASP A 276 -6.24 13.73 -4.79
CA ASP A 276 -5.04 13.52 -5.58
C ASP A 276 -3.76 13.60 -4.72
N TRP A 277 -2.64 13.25 -5.31
CA TRP A 277 -1.31 13.26 -4.70
C TRP A 277 -0.82 14.63 -4.23
N ARG A 278 -1.44 15.73 -4.68
CA ARG A 278 -1.17 17.11 -4.23
C ARG A 278 -2.00 17.50 -3.01
N GLY A 279 -2.81 16.59 -2.47
CA GLY A 279 -3.73 16.89 -1.40
C GLY A 279 -4.94 17.72 -1.84
N GLN A 280 -5.30 17.67 -3.13
CA GLN A 280 -6.46 18.35 -3.68
C GLN A 280 -7.62 17.38 -3.86
N LYS A 281 -8.84 17.84 -3.57
CA LYS A 281 -10.05 17.06 -3.83
C LYS A 281 -10.31 16.95 -5.33
N ILE A 282 -10.62 15.74 -5.77
CA ILE A 282 -11.08 15.45 -7.14
C ILE A 282 -12.62 15.35 -7.08
N PRO A 283 -13.36 15.95 -7.99
CA PRO A 283 -14.80 15.71 -8.10
C PRO A 283 -15.08 14.26 -8.48
N TRP A 284 -16.26 13.75 -8.08
CA TRP A 284 -16.67 12.37 -8.38
C TRP A 284 -16.98 12.12 -9.87
#